data_ff5aa48d3d1a83fbf42a3854d938b991
#
_entry.id   ff5aa48d3d1a83fbf42a3854d938b991
#
_cell.length_a   1.000
_cell.length_b   1.000
_cell.length_c   1.000
_cell.angle_alpha   90.00
_cell.angle_beta   90.00
_cell.angle_gamma   90.00
#
_symmetry.space_group_name_H-M   'P 1'
#
loop_
_entity.id
_entity.type
_entity.pdbx_description
1 polymer ?
#
loop_
_entity_poly.entity_id
_entity_poly.type
_entity_poly.pdbx_seq_one_letter_code
_entity_poly.pdbx_strand_id
1 'polypeptide(L)'
;EAPALADSHQWADLRMSGSRLDAMDAGLMVASVALDNWSRNHRHCPQCGGGLSWRDAGWSRHCSVDDSSHFPRTDPAVIVLVRDDDDRALLGRQVRWEPTWFSTLAGFVEAGESAEAAVRREVEEESGVRIGTRPEDLQYLGSQPWPFPASLMLGYHAFAADPSIDVDGEEIAEARWLSRAELAQACATGEVSLPPAVSIARKLIERWYGERLPGDWSRPLTKPSR
;
A
#
# COMPACT_ATOMS: atom_id res chain seq x y z
N GLU A 1 10.02 3.67 31.47
CA GLU A 1 10.82 2.44 31.17
C GLU A 1 9.87 1.37 30.65
N ALA A 2 10.21 0.76 29.52
CA ALA A 2 9.45 -0.39 29.04
C ALA A 2 9.69 -1.58 30.00
N PRO A 3 8.67 -2.37 30.33
CA PRO A 3 8.86 -3.55 31.17
C PRO A 3 9.87 -4.50 30.49
N ALA A 4 10.78 -5.08 31.29
CA ALA A 4 11.68 -6.10 30.80
C ALA A 4 10.85 -7.28 30.29
N LEU A 5 10.90 -7.54 28.97
CA LEU A 5 10.26 -8.70 28.38
C LEU A 5 11.06 -9.95 28.77
N ALA A 6 10.36 -11.02 29.13
CA ALA A 6 11.00 -12.29 29.48
C ALA A 6 11.77 -12.83 28.26
N ASP A 7 12.86 -13.59 28.50
CA ASP A 7 13.73 -14.18 27.48
C ASP A 7 12.98 -15.08 26.46
N SER A 8 11.75 -15.48 26.76
CA SER A 8 10.87 -16.26 25.87
C SER A 8 10.18 -15.46 24.77
N HIS A 9 10.28 -14.12 24.76
CA HIS A 9 9.63 -13.27 23.78
C HIS A 9 10.56 -13.05 22.57
N GLN A 10 9.96 -13.09 21.37
CA GLN A 10 10.66 -12.80 20.13
C GLN A 10 10.11 -11.51 19.54
N TRP A 11 11.02 -10.61 19.16
CA TRP A 11 10.65 -9.43 18.37
C TRP A 11 10.29 -9.83 16.96
N ALA A 12 9.18 -9.32 16.46
CA ALA A 12 8.71 -9.61 15.11
C ALA A 12 8.40 -8.31 14.34
N ASP A 13 8.69 -8.33 13.06
CA ASP A 13 8.33 -7.24 12.15
C ASP A 13 6.87 -7.40 11.69
N LEU A 14 6.11 -6.28 11.65
CA LEU A 14 4.71 -6.29 11.24
C LEU A 14 4.52 -6.84 9.82
N ARG A 15 5.42 -6.50 8.87
CA ARG A 15 5.33 -6.98 7.49
C ARG A 15 5.46 -8.50 7.41
N MET A 16 6.27 -9.09 8.30
CA MET A 16 6.54 -10.53 8.34
C MET A 16 5.51 -11.31 9.15
N SER A 17 4.89 -10.68 10.13
CA SER A 17 4.07 -11.36 11.14
C SER A 17 2.60 -11.02 11.07
N GLY A 18 2.23 -9.87 10.49
CA GLY A 18 0.86 -9.36 10.50
C GLY A 18 -0.17 -10.33 9.92
N SER A 19 0.20 -11.14 8.91
CA SER A 19 -0.68 -12.15 8.31
C SER A 19 -1.00 -13.34 9.21
N ARG A 20 -0.24 -13.52 10.31
CA ARG A 20 -0.39 -14.62 11.26
C ARG A 20 -1.14 -14.22 12.52
N LEU A 21 -1.42 -12.93 12.68
CA LEU A 21 -2.16 -12.38 13.81
C LEU A 21 -3.67 -12.44 13.54
N ASP A 22 -4.45 -12.54 14.60
CA ASP A 22 -5.87 -12.28 14.50
C ASP A 22 -6.16 -10.78 14.23
N ALA A 23 -7.43 -10.45 13.98
CA ALA A 23 -7.80 -9.09 13.57
C ALA A 23 -7.53 -8.05 14.68
N MET A 24 -7.67 -8.43 15.95
CA MET A 24 -7.43 -7.51 17.07
C MET A 24 -5.94 -7.27 17.26
N ASP A 25 -5.15 -8.33 17.33
CA ASP A 25 -3.69 -8.24 17.49
C ASP A 25 -3.03 -7.53 16.32
N ALA A 26 -3.49 -7.80 15.08
CA ALA A 26 -3.04 -7.08 13.90
C ALA A 26 -3.36 -5.58 13.99
N GLY A 27 -4.58 -5.22 14.42
CA GLY A 27 -4.97 -3.83 14.62
C GLY A 27 -4.12 -3.11 15.67
N LEU A 28 -3.87 -3.74 16.81
CA LEU A 28 -3.02 -3.21 17.88
C LEU A 28 -1.57 -3.02 17.39
N MET A 29 -1.03 -4.00 16.68
CA MET A 29 0.33 -3.92 16.15
C MET A 29 0.46 -2.83 15.07
N VAL A 30 -0.52 -2.70 14.17
CA VAL A 30 -0.57 -1.63 13.14
C VAL A 30 -0.60 -0.25 13.80
N ALA A 31 -1.48 -0.04 14.79
CA ALA A 31 -1.57 1.22 15.51
C ALA A 31 -0.26 1.54 16.27
N SER A 32 0.33 0.55 16.92
CA SER A 32 1.59 0.71 17.65
C SER A 32 2.74 1.11 16.72
N VAL A 33 2.87 0.46 15.56
CA VAL A 33 3.90 0.79 14.57
C VAL A 33 3.67 2.20 14.00
N ALA A 34 2.42 2.56 13.69
CA ALA A 34 2.10 3.89 13.18
C ALA A 34 2.46 5.01 14.19
N LEU A 35 2.09 4.83 15.45
CA LEU A 35 2.40 5.78 16.52
C LEU A 35 3.90 5.87 16.81
N ASP A 36 4.61 4.75 16.82
CA ASP A 36 6.07 4.74 17.00
C ASP A 36 6.79 5.46 15.84
N ASN A 37 6.42 5.19 14.60
CA ASN A 37 6.98 5.86 13.43
C ASN A 37 6.74 7.37 13.47
N TRP A 38 5.51 7.79 13.77
CA TRP A 38 5.20 9.20 13.92
C TRP A 38 6.01 9.82 15.06
N SER A 39 6.08 9.16 16.20
CA SER A 39 6.76 9.59 17.39
C SER A 39 8.25 9.87 17.17
N ARG A 40 8.93 8.98 16.44
CA ARG A 40 10.36 9.11 16.15
C ARG A 40 10.67 10.31 15.27
N ASN A 41 9.75 10.63 14.35
CA ASN A 41 9.94 11.67 13.34
C ASN A 41 9.40 13.05 13.76
N HIS A 42 8.52 13.13 14.78
CA HIS A 42 7.86 14.36 15.20
C HIS A 42 8.23 14.72 16.66
N ARG A 43 9.50 15.03 16.87
CA ARG A 43 10.04 15.39 18.20
C ARG A 43 9.93 16.86 18.52
N HIS A 44 9.83 17.71 17.50
CA HIS A 44 9.79 19.17 17.61
C HIS A 44 8.55 19.73 16.93
N CYS A 45 8.06 20.85 17.47
CA CYS A 45 6.95 21.60 16.90
C CYS A 45 7.34 22.14 15.52
N PRO A 46 6.56 21.89 14.46
CA PRO A 46 6.86 22.43 13.12
C PRO A 46 6.65 23.94 13.02
N GLN A 47 5.95 24.58 13.98
CA GLN A 47 5.70 26.02 13.98
C GLN A 47 6.80 26.81 14.67
N CYS A 48 7.24 26.37 15.87
CA CYS A 48 8.19 27.13 16.66
C CYS A 48 9.52 26.41 16.95
N GLY A 49 9.67 25.14 16.56
CA GLY A 49 10.86 24.34 16.85
C GLY A 49 10.95 23.82 18.29
N GLY A 50 10.02 24.14 19.17
CA GLY A 50 9.99 23.68 20.56
C GLY A 50 9.82 22.17 20.68
N GLY A 51 10.36 21.58 21.75
CA GLY A 51 10.19 20.15 22.02
C GLY A 51 8.73 19.77 22.29
N LEU A 52 8.30 18.62 21.78
CA LEU A 52 6.95 18.12 21.97
C LEU A 52 6.87 17.08 23.09
N SER A 53 5.88 17.21 23.97
CA SER A 53 5.57 16.24 25.02
C SER A 53 4.37 15.36 24.65
N TRP A 54 4.35 14.12 25.16
CA TRP A 54 3.26 13.17 24.94
C TRP A 54 1.97 13.58 25.63
N ARG A 55 0.84 13.38 24.96
CA ARG A 55 -0.52 13.49 25.47
C ARG A 55 -1.37 12.32 24.98
N ASP A 56 -2.54 12.15 25.58
CA ASP A 56 -3.58 11.20 25.16
C ASP A 56 -3.05 9.77 24.92
N ALA A 57 -2.27 9.27 25.91
CA ALA A 57 -1.63 7.96 25.81
C ALA A 57 -0.82 7.71 24.52
N GLY A 58 -0.24 8.77 23.95
CA GLY A 58 0.58 8.70 22.74
C GLY A 58 -0.13 9.07 21.45
N TRP A 59 -1.44 9.35 21.49
CA TRP A 59 -2.22 9.74 20.30
C TRP A 59 -2.13 11.21 19.94
N SER A 60 -1.51 12.02 20.79
CA SER A 60 -1.18 13.41 20.49
C SER A 60 0.13 13.84 21.13
N ARG A 61 0.63 14.98 20.69
CA ARG A 61 1.76 15.70 21.29
C ARG A 61 1.41 17.17 21.48
N HIS A 62 1.99 17.76 22.50
CA HIS A 62 1.76 19.15 22.87
C HIS A 62 3.07 19.93 22.90
N CYS A 63 3.04 21.13 22.34
CA CYS A 63 4.11 22.11 22.41
C CYS A 63 3.89 23.07 23.58
N SER A 64 4.80 23.09 24.53
CA SER A 64 4.70 24.02 25.71
C SER A 64 5.13 25.45 25.37
N VAL A 65 5.67 25.71 24.17
CA VAL A 65 6.15 27.04 23.77
C VAL A 65 5.03 27.84 23.09
N ASP A 66 4.27 27.23 22.19
CA ASP A 66 3.19 27.89 21.43
C ASP A 66 1.78 27.32 21.73
N ASP A 67 1.68 26.41 22.72
CA ASP A 67 0.44 25.76 23.16
C ASP A 67 -0.27 24.93 22.08
N SER A 68 0.40 24.58 20.97
CA SER A 68 -0.18 23.81 19.87
C SER A 68 -0.23 22.31 20.17
N SER A 69 -1.27 21.64 19.65
CA SER A 69 -1.41 20.19 19.66
C SER A 69 -1.12 19.59 18.29
N HIS A 70 -0.44 18.44 18.30
CA HIS A 70 -0.03 17.73 17.10
C HIS A 70 -0.53 16.30 17.14
N PHE A 71 -1.00 15.80 16.00
CA PHE A 71 -1.60 14.48 15.85
C PHE A 71 -0.81 13.59 14.87
N PRO A 72 -0.95 12.26 14.96
CA PRO A 72 -0.31 11.36 14.00
C PRO A 72 -0.66 11.69 12.56
N ARG A 73 0.35 11.63 11.69
CA ARG A 73 0.19 11.81 10.27
C ARG A 73 -0.35 10.53 9.65
N THR A 74 -1.27 10.69 8.68
CA THR A 74 -1.72 9.63 7.79
C THR A 74 -1.70 10.15 6.37
N ASP A 75 -0.93 9.50 5.50
CA ASP A 75 -0.75 9.90 4.12
C ASP A 75 -1.64 9.04 3.22
N PRO A 76 -2.66 9.62 2.54
CA PRO A 76 -3.51 8.86 1.64
C PRO A 76 -2.72 8.46 0.39
N ALA A 77 -2.87 7.20 -0.02
CA ALA A 77 -2.33 6.67 -1.25
C ALA A 77 -3.40 5.80 -1.93
N VAL A 78 -3.52 5.91 -3.25
CA VAL A 78 -4.40 5.04 -4.02
C VAL A 78 -3.65 3.77 -4.42
N ILE A 79 -4.40 2.67 -4.54
CA ILE A 79 -3.90 1.42 -5.10
C ILE A 79 -5.00 0.83 -5.98
N VAL A 80 -4.69 0.51 -7.22
CA VAL A 80 -5.70 0.27 -8.23
C VAL A 80 -5.39 -0.93 -9.11
N LEU A 81 -6.37 -1.82 -9.27
CA LEU A 81 -6.38 -2.82 -10.32
C LEU A 81 -7.19 -2.28 -11.49
N VAL A 82 -6.53 -2.08 -12.62
CA VAL A 82 -7.15 -1.62 -13.87
C VAL A 82 -7.56 -2.82 -14.70
N ARG A 83 -8.75 -2.75 -15.32
CA ARG A 83 -9.26 -3.73 -16.28
C ARG A 83 -9.49 -3.09 -17.65
N ASP A 84 -9.28 -3.83 -18.69
CA ASP A 84 -9.65 -3.43 -20.04
C ASP A 84 -10.98 -4.08 -20.50
N ASP A 85 -11.37 -3.84 -21.77
CA ASP A 85 -12.60 -4.37 -22.36
C ASP A 85 -12.60 -5.91 -22.51
N ASP A 86 -11.42 -6.54 -22.55
CA ASP A 86 -11.25 -8.00 -22.56
C ASP A 86 -11.23 -8.61 -21.15
N ASP A 87 -11.53 -7.79 -20.12
CA ASP A 87 -11.48 -8.15 -18.70
C ASP A 87 -10.10 -8.68 -18.24
N ARG A 88 -9.01 -8.22 -18.89
CA ARG A 88 -7.63 -8.43 -18.43
C ARG A 88 -7.28 -7.44 -17.34
N ALA A 89 -6.43 -7.86 -16.43
CA ALA A 89 -5.89 -6.99 -15.35
C ALA A 89 -4.52 -6.44 -15.73
N LEU A 90 -4.30 -5.15 -15.47
CA LEU A 90 -3.00 -4.52 -15.57
C LEU A 90 -2.21 -4.77 -14.29
N LEU A 91 -1.03 -5.35 -14.43
CA LEU A 91 -0.05 -5.48 -13.36
C LEU A 91 1.26 -4.82 -13.76
N GLY A 92 1.86 -4.09 -12.83
CA GLY A 92 3.13 -3.39 -13.00
C GLY A 92 4.25 -3.95 -12.12
N ARG A 93 5.49 -3.74 -12.56
CA ARG A 93 6.71 -4.07 -11.83
C ARG A 93 7.61 -2.85 -11.73
N GLN A 94 7.90 -2.43 -10.52
CA GLN A 94 8.85 -1.32 -10.29
C GLN A 94 10.28 -1.72 -10.68
N VAL A 95 11.07 -0.75 -11.13
CA VAL A 95 12.48 -0.93 -11.53
C VAL A 95 13.33 -1.60 -10.43
N ARG A 96 13.08 -1.27 -9.16
CA ARG A 96 13.81 -1.80 -7.99
C ARG A 96 13.35 -3.18 -7.51
N TRP A 97 12.29 -3.74 -8.10
CA TRP A 97 11.76 -5.04 -7.70
C TRP A 97 12.44 -6.17 -8.46
N GLU A 98 12.36 -7.39 -7.87
CA GLU A 98 12.78 -8.59 -8.55
C GLU A 98 12.03 -8.78 -9.88
N PRO A 99 12.66 -9.35 -10.91
CA PRO A 99 12.05 -9.44 -12.25
C PRO A 99 10.70 -10.14 -12.31
N THR A 100 10.41 -11.01 -11.36
CA THR A 100 9.15 -11.76 -11.30
C THR A 100 8.07 -11.08 -10.46
N TRP A 101 8.38 -10.01 -9.73
CA TRP A 101 7.42 -9.42 -8.80
C TRP A 101 6.53 -8.36 -9.44
N PHE A 102 5.25 -8.70 -9.62
CA PHE A 102 4.23 -7.80 -10.15
C PHE A 102 3.16 -7.48 -9.11
N SER A 103 2.62 -6.29 -9.18
CA SER A 103 1.55 -5.79 -8.31
C SER A 103 0.59 -4.89 -9.09
N THR A 104 -0.47 -4.46 -8.43
CA THR A 104 -1.33 -3.35 -8.87
C THR A 104 -0.56 -2.03 -8.74
N LEU A 105 -0.90 -1.04 -9.55
CA LEU A 105 -0.32 0.30 -9.54
C LEU A 105 -0.75 1.07 -8.29
N ALA A 106 0.09 1.97 -7.79
CA ALA A 106 -0.19 2.69 -6.55
C ALA A 106 0.67 3.94 -6.39
N GLY A 107 0.05 5.05 -5.99
CA GLY A 107 0.77 6.28 -5.71
C GLY A 107 0.07 7.17 -4.69
N PHE A 108 0.71 8.25 -4.28
CA PHE A 108 0.19 9.15 -3.26
C PHE A 108 -0.87 10.10 -3.82
N VAL A 109 -1.85 10.41 -2.99
CA VAL A 109 -2.78 11.51 -3.25
C VAL A 109 -2.04 12.83 -2.95
N GLU A 110 -1.97 13.73 -3.92
CA GLU A 110 -1.31 15.01 -3.76
C GLU A 110 -2.16 16.03 -2.98
N ALA A 111 -1.52 17.10 -2.50
CA ALA A 111 -2.20 18.14 -1.75
C ALA A 111 -3.26 18.85 -2.62
N GLY A 112 -4.52 18.75 -2.21
CA GLY A 112 -5.66 19.34 -2.93
C GLY A 112 -6.24 18.43 -4.03
N GLU A 113 -5.71 17.24 -4.21
CA GLU A 113 -6.20 16.25 -5.16
C GLU A 113 -7.28 15.35 -4.53
N SER A 114 -8.26 14.91 -5.31
CA SER A 114 -9.17 13.84 -4.88
C SER A 114 -8.56 12.45 -5.13
N ALA A 115 -8.98 11.44 -4.38
CA ALA A 115 -8.49 10.07 -4.58
C ALA A 115 -8.81 9.55 -5.99
N GLU A 116 -9.95 9.93 -6.58
CA GLU A 116 -10.33 9.55 -7.94
C GLU A 116 -9.44 10.23 -9.00
N ALA A 117 -9.00 11.47 -8.75
CA ALA A 117 -8.04 12.14 -9.62
C ALA A 117 -6.66 11.48 -9.51
N ALA A 118 -6.22 11.17 -8.29
CA ALA A 118 -4.97 10.45 -8.05
C ALA A 118 -4.93 9.10 -8.76
N VAL A 119 -6.04 8.31 -8.73
CA VAL A 119 -6.10 7.05 -9.49
C VAL A 119 -5.83 7.26 -10.97
N ARG A 120 -6.43 8.27 -11.59
CA ARG A 120 -6.26 8.53 -13.03
C ARG A 120 -4.85 9.00 -13.36
N ARG A 121 -4.31 9.91 -12.56
CA ARG A 121 -2.96 10.46 -12.73
C ARG A 121 -1.90 9.38 -12.57
N GLU A 122 -1.92 8.65 -11.45
CA GLU A 122 -0.92 7.62 -11.16
C GLU A 122 -0.92 6.49 -12.20
N VAL A 123 -2.10 6.04 -12.65
CA VAL A 123 -2.18 5.01 -13.69
C VAL A 123 -1.61 5.53 -15.01
N GLU A 124 -1.91 6.77 -15.40
CA GLU A 124 -1.38 7.37 -16.63
C GLU A 124 0.13 7.60 -16.53
N GLU A 125 0.64 8.13 -15.40
CA GLU A 125 2.07 8.37 -15.17
C GLU A 125 2.87 7.06 -15.15
N GLU A 126 2.40 6.04 -14.42
CA GLU A 126 3.11 4.78 -14.25
C GLU A 126 3.03 3.85 -15.47
N SER A 127 1.99 3.95 -16.29
CA SER A 127 1.75 2.95 -17.35
C SER A 127 1.31 3.50 -18.71
N GLY A 128 1.03 4.78 -18.84
CA GLY A 128 0.43 5.38 -20.04
C GLY A 128 -1.07 5.07 -20.22
N VAL A 129 -1.61 4.11 -19.47
CA VAL A 129 -3.01 3.69 -19.56
C VAL A 129 -3.93 4.78 -19.04
N ARG A 130 -4.97 5.14 -19.80
CA ARG A 130 -5.94 6.16 -19.37
C ARG A 130 -7.24 5.54 -18.88
N ILE A 131 -7.62 5.94 -17.67
CA ILE A 131 -8.88 5.53 -17.03
C ILE A 131 -10.04 6.38 -17.54
N GLY A 132 -11.20 5.76 -17.72
CA GLY A 132 -12.42 6.44 -18.09
C GLY A 132 -12.86 7.50 -17.09
N THR A 133 -13.67 8.46 -17.57
CA THR A 133 -14.10 9.62 -16.77
C THR A 133 -15.48 9.48 -16.15
N ARG A 134 -16.21 8.42 -16.48
CA ARG A 134 -17.54 8.16 -15.93
C ARG A 134 -17.41 7.68 -14.47
N PRO A 135 -18.42 7.93 -13.61
CA PRO A 135 -18.42 7.44 -12.23
C PRO A 135 -18.26 5.92 -12.11
N GLU A 136 -18.84 5.15 -13.02
CA GLU A 136 -18.77 3.69 -13.06
C GLU A 136 -17.40 3.14 -13.45
N ASP A 137 -16.54 3.97 -14.05
CA ASP A 137 -15.18 3.58 -14.44
C ASP A 137 -14.23 3.44 -13.24
N LEU A 138 -14.66 3.91 -12.05
CA LEU A 138 -13.92 3.78 -10.79
C LEU A 138 -14.82 3.18 -9.70
N GLN A 139 -14.33 2.14 -9.03
CA GLN A 139 -15.02 1.51 -7.91
C GLN A 139 -14.09 1.44 -6.69
N TYR A 140 -14.42 2.17 -5.63
CA TYR A 140 -13.78 2.03 -4.33
C TYR A 140 -14.15 0.71 -3.67
N LEU A 141 -13.16 -0.05 -3.16
CA LEU A 141 -13.34 -1.40 -2.62
C LEU A 141 -12.91 -1.54 -1.16
N GLY A 142 -12.35 -0.50 -0.58
CA GLY A 142 -11.93 -0.50 0.82
C GLY A 142 -10.55 0.10 1.02
N SER A 143 -10.09 0.12 2.25
CA SER A 143 -8.79 0.67 2.62
C SER A 143 -7.97 -0.27 3.48
N GLN A 144 -6.65 -0.05 3.53
CA GLN A 144 -5.73 -0.73 4.41
C GLN A 144 -4.74 0.26 5.01
N PRO A 145 -4.63 0.35 6.35
CA PRO A 145 -3.53 1.05 7.00
C PRO A 145 -2.20 0.40 6.61
N TRP A 146 -1.24 1.22 6.21
CA TRP A 146 0.09 0.79 5.79
C TRP A 146 1.15 1.66 6.48
N PRO A 147 1.47 1.38 7.78
CA PRO A 147 2.32 2.23 8.59
C PRO A 147 3.81 2.10 8.24
N PHE A 148 4.13 2.25 6.96
CA PHE A 148 5.50 2.20 6.43
C PHE A 148 5.79 3.38 5.50
N PRO A 149 5.93 4.63 6.04
CA PRO A 149 5.83 4.95 7.47
C PRO A 149 4.43 5.29 7.98
N ALA A 150 3.50 5.79 7.15
CA ALA A 150 2.24 6.37 7.61
C ALA A 150 1.12 6.34 6.55
N SER A 151 1.14 5.44 5.57
CA SER A 151 0.16 5.43 4.50
C SER A 151 -1.19 4.83 4.90
N LEU A 152 -2.25 5.36 4.29
CA LEU A 152 -3.56 4.73 4.19
C LEU A 152 -3.82 4.40 2.72
N MET A 153 -3.77 3.11 2.38
CA MET A 153 -4.02 2.64 1.02
C MET A 153 -5.52 2.62 0.75
N LEU A 154 -5.96 3.31 -0.30
CA LEU A 154 -7.34 3.38 -0.78
C LEU A 154 -7.46 2.50 -2.03
N GLY A 155 -8.14 1.37 -1.92
CA GLY A 155 -8.21 0.34 -2.97
C GLY A 155 -9.33 0.57 -3.97
N TYR A 156 -8.98 0.54 -5.25
CA TYR A 156 -9.91 0.73 -6.37
C TYR A 156 -9.81 -0.40 -7.40
N HIS A 157 -10.94 -0.67 -8.07
CA HIS A 157 -10.95 -1.20 -9.43
C HIS A 157 -11.25 -0.05 -10.39
N ALA A 158 -10.59 -0.05 -11.55
CA ALA A 158 -10.78 0.94 -12.59
C ALA A 158 -10.92 0.30 -13.98
N PHE A 159 -11.56 1.03 -14.90
CA PHE A 159 -11.67 0.65 -16.31
C PHE A 159 -10.83 1.55 -17.19
N ALA A 160 -10.01 0.92 -18.06
CA ALA A 160 -9.23 1.62 -19.07
C ALA A 160 -10.15 2.09 -20.23
N ALA A 161 -10.09 3.39 -20.52
CA ALA A 161 -10.65 3.94 -21.75
C ALA A 161 -9.66 3.87 -22.91
N ASP A 162 -8.36 3.87 -22.60
CA ASP A 162 -7.27 3.61 -23.54
C ASP A 162 -6.30 2.63 -22.87
N PRO A 163 -6.23 1.38 -23.34
CA PRO A 163 -5.41 0.33 -22.75
C PRO A 163 -3.95 0.33 -23.23
N SER A 164 -3.52 1.32 -24.01
CA SER A 164 -2.17 1.41 -24.54
C SER A 164 -1.16 1.57 -23.41
N ILE A 165 -0.19 0.67 -23.32
CA ILE A 165 0.88 0.73 -22.30
C ILE A 165 2.05 1.54 -22.86
N ASP A 166 2.50 2.52 -22.07
CA ASP A 166 3.72 3.30 -22.30
C ASP A 166 4.36 3.62 -20.94
N VAL A 167 5.22 2.73 -20.45
CA VAL A 167 5.90 2.88 -19.16
C VAL A 167 7.08 3.85 -19.28
N ASP A 168 7.30 4.67 -18.27
CA ASP A 168 8.40 5.65 -18.21
C ASP A 168 9.80 5.00 -18.09
N GLY A 169 9.87 3.75 -17.58
CA GLY A 169 11.12 3.03 -17.34
C GLY A 169 11.92 3.55 -16.14
N GLU A 170 11.46 4.57 -15.45
CA GLU A 170 12.11 5.17 -14.27
C GLU A 170 11.51 4.60 -12.98
N GLU A 171 10.20 4.59 -12.86
CA GLU A 171 9.48 4.01 -11.72
C GLU A 171 8.95 2.61 -12.05
N ILE A 172 8.26 2.46 -13.15
CA ILE A 172 7.73 1.19 -13.64
C ILE A 172 8.60 0.67 -14.78
N ALA A 173 9.26 -0.46 -14.52
CA ALA A 173 10.09 -1.12 -15.54
C ALA A 173 9.28 -1.88 -16.56
N GLU A 174 8.10 -2.36 -16.18
CA GLU A 174 7.27 -3.21 -17.02
C GLU A 174 5.81 -3.19 -16.53
N ALA A 175 4.88 -3.12 -17.45
CA ALA A 175 3.45 -3.32 -17.21
C ALA A 175 2.90 -4.34 -18.19
N ARG A 176 1.95 -5.18 -17.75
CA ARG A 176 1.36 -6.25 -18.55
C ARG A 176 -0.15 -6.33 -18.34
N TRP A 177 -0.88 -6.50 -19.42
CA TRP A 177 -2.25 -6.99 -19.39
C TRP A 177 -2.26 -8.52 -19.30
N LEU A 178 -2.92 -9.06 -18.29
CA LEU A 178 -3.03 -10.50 -18.06
C LEU A 178 -4.50 -10.90 -17.92
N SER A 179 -4.95 -11.85 -18.73
CA SER A 179 -6.19 -12.57 -18.47
C SER A 179 -6.02 -13.48 -17.25
N ARG A 180 -7.13 -13.99 -16.70
CA ARG A 180 -7.07 -14.94 -15.56
C ARG A 180 -6.23 -16.18 -15.88
N ALA A 181 -6.35 -16.69 -17.10
CA ALA A 181 -5.61 -17.88 -17.54
C ALA A 181 -4.10 -17.60 -17.67
N GLU A 182 -3.73 -16.44 -18.25
CA GLU A 182 -2.33 -16.02 -18.37
C GLU A 182 -1.72 -15.75 -17.02
N LEU A 183 -2.44 -15.10 -16.09
CA LEU A 183 -1.98 -14.89 -14.72
C LEU A 183 -1.73 -16.23 -14.01
N ALA A 184 -2.68 -17.17 -14.11
CA ALA A 184 -2.52 -18.50 -13.53
C ALA A 184 -1.29 -19.23 -14.08
N GLN A 185 -1.11 -19.20 -15.39
CA GLN A 185 0.04 -19.83 -16.04
C GLN A 185 1.36 -19.16 -15.61
N ALA A 186 1.44 -17.84 -15.63
CA ALA A 186 2.65 -17.10 -15.26
C ALA A 186 3.03 -17.30 -13.78
N CYS A 187 2.04 -17.37 -12.88
CA CYS A 187 2.28 -17.70 -11.48
C CYS A 187 2.72 -19.15 -11.29
N ALA A 188 2.09 -20.10 -11.98
CA ALA A 188 2.44 -21.53 -11.89
C ALA A 188 3.86 -21.83 -12.41
N THR A 189 4.34 -21.07 -13.39
CA THR A 189 5.72 -21.19 -13.93
C THR A 189 6.75 -20.39 -13.15
N GLY A 190 6.31 -19.52 -12.21
CA GLY A 190 7.18 -18.61 -11.46
C GLY A 190 7.64 -17.37 -12.25
N GLU A 191 7.04 -17.11 -13.41
CA GLU A 191 7.27 -15.89 -14.19
C GLU A 191 6.71 -14.66 -13.50
N VAL A 192 5.57 -14.81 -12.81
CA VAL A 192 4.93 -13.78 -12.00
C VAL A 192 4.79 -14.25 -10.56
N SER A 193 5.19 -13.42 -9.62
CA SER A 193 4.88 -13.56 -8.20
C SER A 193 4.09 -12.33 -7.71
N LEU A 194 3.10 -12.59 -6.89
CA LEU A 194 2.13 -11.59 -6.45
C LEU A 194 2.41 -11.08 -5.02
N PRO A 195 1.80 -9.96 -4.62
CA PRO A 195 1.83 -9.50 -3.24
C PRO A 195 1.30 -10.57 -2.27
N PRO A 196 1.71 -10.56 -0.98
CA PRO A 196 1.25 -11.51 0.01
C PRO A 196 -0.26 -11.38 0.26
N ALA A 197 -0.90 -12.47 0.70
CA ALA A 197 -2.35 -12.57 0.87
C ALA A 197 -2.98 -11.51 1.80
N VAL A 198 -2.18 -10.93 2.72
CA VAL A 198 -2.63 -9.88 3.64
C VAL A 198 -2.77 -8.52 2.97
N SER A 199 -2.09 -8.28 1.83
CA SER A 199 -2.06 -6.97 1.20
C SER A 199 -3.36 -6.65 0.46
N ILE A 200 -3.74 -5.38 0.46
CA ILE A 200 -4.88 -4.88 -0.30
C ILE A 200 -4.69 -5.12 -1.81
N ALA A 201 -3.46 -5.01 -2.34
CA ALA A 201 -3.16 -5.34 -3.72
C ALA A 201 -3.59 -6.76 -4.08
N ARG A 202 -3.23 -7.75 -3.23
CA ARG A 202 -3.64 -9.13 -3.43
C ARG A 202 -5.17 -9.29 -3.39
N LYS A 203 -5.84 -8.61 -2.47
CA LYS A 203 -7.31 -8.65 -2.36
C LYS A 203 -8.00 -8.04 -3.60
N LEU A 204 -7.44 -6.98 -4.18
CA LEU A 204 -7.94 -6.41 -5.43
C LEU A 204 -7.80 -7.41 -6.58
N ILE A 205 -6.65 -8.08 -6.69
CA ILE A 205 -6.42 -9.11 -7.70
C ILE A 205 -7.38 -10.29 -7.51
N GLU A 206 -7.54 -10.80 -6.29
CA GLU A 206 -8.44 -11.93 -5.98
C GLU A 206 -9.91 -11.59 -6.27
N ARG A 207 -10.33 -10.34 -5.99
CA ARG A 207 -11.69 -9.91 -6.29
C ARG A 207 -11.97 -9.88 -7.80
N TRP A 208 -11.00 -9.46 -8.62
CA TRP A 208 -11.10 -9.55 -10.08
C TRP A 208 -11.03 -10.99 -10.56
N TYR A 209 -10.11 -11.77 -10.02
CA TYR A 209 -9.89 -13.16 -10.41
C TYR A 209 -11.13 -14.03 -10.15
N GLY A 210 -11.88 -13.73 -9.09
CA GLY A 210 -13.13 -14.38 -8.72
C GLY A 210 -13.00 -15.39 -7.59
N GLU A 211 -11.77 -15.72 -7.17
CA GLU A 211 -11.50 -16.65 -6.06
C GLU A 211 -10.18 -16.31 -5.36
N ARG A 212 -9.92 -16.99 -4.24
CA ARG A 212 -8.62 -16.89 -3.55
C ARG A 212 -7.54 -17.53 -4.39
N LEU A 213 -6.43 -16.80 -4.52
CA LEU A 213 -5.27 -17.29 -5.24
C LEU A 213 -4.34 -18.13 -4.34
N PRO A 214 -3.63 -19.15 -4.88
CA PRO A 214 -2.69 -19.97 -4.13
C PRO A 214 -1.64 -19.14 -3.37
N GLY A 215 -1.27 -19.59 -2.17
CA GLY A 215 -0.30 -18.90 -1.32
C GLY A 215 1.14 -18.93 -1.87
N ASP A 216 1.50 -19.99 -2.59
CA ASP A 216 2.78 -20.16 -3.27
C ASP A 216 2.98 -19.21 -4.47
N TRP A 217 1.90 -18.58 -4.96
CA TRP A 217 1.98 -17.50 -5.94
C TRP A 217 2.44 -16.16 -5.32
N SER A 218 2.59 -16.10 -4.01
CA SER A 218 3.07 -14.90 -3.33
C SER A 218 4.59 -14.89 -3.28
N ARG A 219 5.16 -13.68 -3.47
CA ARG A 219 6.56 -13.46 -3.20
C ARG A 219 6.91 -13.87 -1.76
N PRO A 220 8.02 -14.59 -1.53
CA PRO A 220 8.53 -14.80 -0.18
C PRO A 220 8.80 -13.46 0.51
N LEU A 221 8.32 -13.30 1.75
CA LEU A 221 8.60 -12.12 2.56
C LEU A 221 10.09 -12.13 2.92
N THR A 222 10.84 -11.18 2.38
CA THR A 222 12.24 -10.95 2.74
C THR A 222 12.32 -9.79 3.73
N LYS A 223 13.28 -9.85 4.67
CA LYS A 223 13.54 -8.68 5.53
C LYS A 223 13.93 -7.50 4.62
N PRO A 224 13.41 -6.29 4.89
CA PRO A 224 13.90 -5.11 4.19
C PRO A 224 15.41 -5.01 4.37
N SER A 225 16.16 -4.79 3.28
CA SER A 225 17.55 -4.38 3.34
C SER A 225 17.63 -3.08 4.14
N ARG A 226 18.49 -3.04 5.14
CA ARG A 226 18.72 -1.87 6.00
C ARG A 226 19.27 -0.70 5.23
#